data_c9e70e111577fda9928a89f56fa99aff
#
_entry.id   c9e70e111577fda9928a89f56fa99aff
#
_cell.length_a   1.000
_cell.length_b   1.000
_cell.length_c   1.000
_cell.angle_alpha   90.00
_cell.angle_beta   90.00
_cell.angle_gamma   90.00
#
_symmetry.space_group_name_H-M   'P 1'
#
loop_
_entity.id
_entity.type
_entity.pdbx_description
1 polymer ?
#
loop_
_entity_poly.entity_id
_entity_poly.type
_entity_poly.pdbx_seq_one_letter_code
_entity_poly.pdbx_strand_id
1 'polypeptide(L)'
;MFQRVTSVTSNRIKRVPLLRNLPKRVLDYVLSETHVEHQNAGVGIATVGERTEQIYYLLEGQVEVVSEDGRRLACQADQPCSLSPLAEKSPNKDHITSLSAVDLLCIPRELHDAIKRLPPVANTRTNQTMELKDAQGPEDTLYWEFYETIKNGTLELPSMPDITMRIAKVINDANTDSEEIARVVQADPTVAARIINVVNSAAYRGKQPIDNLPDAVTRLGRSVTHNLVISFALGKLFSSRSKPLKKRMVDLWKHLSYVAPICHELAQVTPGLENDQALLCGLLHDIGALAILGAATRRPELEGNPKQLDMIIDHLKAEVGAMVLRKWEFPDYFVQAALHAEDWMEDISHEPDYVDLVVVAQLHAYVGTSKIHTLPRLDLVPAFHKLALGKLTPRHSIGIIDNAKEQIRELRELLAI
;
A
#
# COMPACT_ATOMS: atom_id res chain seq x y z
N MET A 1 -0.12 -23.57 31.46
CA MET A 1 -1.21 -22.59 31.69
C MET A 1 -0.89 -21.35 30.86
N PHE A 2 -1.61 -21.12 29.78
CA PHE A 2 -1.34 -19.99 28.87
C PHE A 2 -1.79 -18.69 29.52
N GLN A 3 -0.87 -17.79 29.82
CA GLN A 3 -1.20 -16.46 30.30
C GLN A 3 -1.17 -15.46 29.12
N ARG A 4 -2.25 -14.69 28.96
CA ARG A 4 -2.25 -13.52 28.06
C ARG A 4 -1.21 -12.51 28.59
N VAL A 5 -0.54 -11.85 27.63
CA VAL A 5 0.48 -10.83 27.90
C VAL A 5 -0.06 -9.77 28.86
N THR A 6 0.53 -9.66 30.05
CA THR A 6 0.21 -8.63 31.05
C THR A 6 1.13 -7.41 30.89
N SER A 7 0.80 -6.27 31.50
CA SER A 7 1.58 -5.02 31.42
C SER A 7 3.06 -5.13 31.84
N VAL A 8 3.38 -6.05 32.75
CA VAL A 8 4.77 -6.31 33.19
C VAL A 8 5.56 -7.01 32.09
N THR A 9 4.91 -7.88 31.33
CA THR A 9 5.49 -8.61 30.20
C THR A 9 5.78 -7.67 29.02
N SER A 10 5.02 -6.56 28.85
CA SER A 10 5.19 -5.59 27.77
C SER A 10 6.59 -4.95 27.73
N ASN A 11 7.20 -4.64 28.85
CA ASN A 11 8.55 -4.07 28.89
C ASN A 11 9.65 -5.09 28.54
N ARG A 12 9.42 -6.38 28.83
CA ARG A 12 10.35 -7.46 28.48
C ARG A 12 10.25 -7.80 27.00
N ILE A 13 9.05 -7.78 26.44
CA ILE A 13 8.81 -8.01 25.00
C ILE A 13 9.49 -6.96 24.12
N LYS A 14 9.54 -5.69 24.55
CA LYS A 14 10.27 -4.62 23.85
C LYS A 14 11.79 -4.86 23.75
N ARG A 15 12.35 -5.79 24.50
CA ARG A 15 13.75 -6.21 24.35
C ARG A 15 13.97 -7.10 23.13
N VAL A 16 12.94 -7.78 22.63
CA VAL A 16 13.01 -8.59 21.43
C VAL A 16 13.26 -7.69 20.21
N PRO A 17 14.42 -7.78 19.55
CA PRO A 17 14.79 -6.84 18.48
C PRO A 17 13.78 -6.80 17.35
N LEU A 18 13.20 -7.94 17.01
CA LEU A 18 12.18 -8.11 15.98
C LEU A 18 10.94 -7.23 16.22
N LEU A 19 10.57 -7.00 17.48
CA LEU A 19 9.34 -6.31 17.87
C LEU A 19 9.56 -4.82 18.22
N ARG A 20 10.82 -4.42 18.44
CA ARG A 20 11.18 -3.08 18.95
C ARG A 20 10.70 -1.94 18.07
N ASN A 21 10.81 -2.12 16.75
CA ASN A 21 10.59 -1.07 15.75
C ASN A 21 9.24 -1.19 15.04
N LEU A 22 8.36 -2.09 15.51
CA LEU A 22 7.03 -2.21 14.92
C LEU A 22 6.16 -0.99 15.29
N PRO A 23 5.36 -0.48 14.35
CA PRO A 23 4.32 0.50 14.66
C PRO A 23 3.41 -0.03 15.77
N LYS A 24 2.89 0.86 16.61
CA LYS A 24 2.12 0.47 17.80
C LYS A 24 0.96 -0.47 17.46
N ARG A 25 0.19 -0.16 16.41
CA ARG A 25 -0.97 -0.96 15.99
C ARG A 25 -0.57 -2.37 15.57
N VAL A 26 0.53 -2.49 14.83
CA VAL A 26 1.09 -3.78 14.42
C VAL A 26 1.61 -4.54 15.62
N LEU A 27 2.31 -3.87 16.53
CA LEU A 27 2.77 -4.48 17.77
C LEU A 27 1.60 -5.02 18.59
N ASP A 28 0.53 -4.23 18.79
CA ASP A 28 -0.66 -4.64 19.52
C ASP A 28 -1.31 -5.87 18.88
N TYR A 29 -1.39 -5.92 17.55
CA TYR A 29 -1.86 -7.09 16.80
C TYR A 29 -0.94 -8.31 17.02
N VAL A 30 0.38 -8.15 16.82
CA VAL A 30 1.35 -9.25 17.02
C VAL A 30 1.26 -9.79 18.46
N LEU A 31 1.11 -8.93 19.46
CA LEU A 31 0.93 -9.33 20.84
C LEU A 31 -0.38 -10.09 21.09
N SER A 32 -1.44 -9.81 20.35
CA SER A 32 -2.70 -10.58 20.43
C SER A 32 -2.60 -12.00 19.87
N GLU A 33 -1.71 -12.20 18.89
CA GLU A 33 -1.44 -13.51 18.27
C GLU A 33 -0.33 -14.30 18.96
N THR A 34 0.33 -13.72 20.00
CA THR A 34 1.42 -14.34 20.76
C THR A 34 0.98 -14.66 22.17
N HIS A 35 1.69 -15.56 22.82
CA HIS A 35 1.48 -15.87 24.24
C HIS A 35 2.81 -16.08 24.96
N VAL A 36 2.76 -16.01 26.29
CA VAL A 36 3.90 -16.36 27.13
C VAL A 36 3.65 -17.72 27.75
N GLU A 37 4.62 -18.61 27.58
CA GLU A 37 4.61 -19.94 28.17
C GLU A 37 5.59 -19.98 29.34
N HIS A 38 5.12 -20.45 30.50
CA HIS A 38 5.92 -20.68 31.67
C HIS A 38 6.29 -22.16 31.75
N GLN A 39 7.60 -22.48 31.85
CA GLN A 39 8.07 -23.84 32.01
C GLN A 39 9.00 -23.97 33.23
N ASN A 40 8.93 -25.12 33.90
CA ASN A 40 9.82 -25.44 35.02
C ASN A 40 11.22 -25.85 34.51
N ALA A 41 12.20 -25.91 35.44
CA ALA A 41 13.54 -26.41 35.14
C ALA A 41 13.50 -27.87 34.66
N GLY A 42 14.41 -28.21 33.74
CA GLY A 42 14.56 -29.56 33.20
C GLY A 42 13.60 -29.96 32.09
N VAL A 43 12.79 -29.03 31.58
CA VAL A 43 11.82 -29.28 30.49
C VAL A 43 12.49 -29.04 29.14
N GLY A 44 12.33 -29.99 28.19
CA GLY A 44 12.74 -29.81 26.79
C GLY A 44 11.84 -28.83 26.06
N ILE A 45 12.44 -27.79 25.47
CA ILE A 45 11.73 -26.75 24.72
C ILE A 45 11.68 -27.11 23.22
N ALA A 46 12.78 -27.62 22.68
CA ALA A 46 12.90 -28.05 21.28
C ALA A 46 13.95 -29.16 21.12
N THR A 47 13.76 -30.01 20.12
CA THR A 47 14.61 -31.18 19.88
C THR A 47 15.15 -31.15 18.45
N VAL A 48 16.37 -31.65 18.24
CA VAL A 48 16.98 -31.79 16.91
C VAL A 48 16.08 -32.62 15.98
N GLY A 49 15.87 -32.12 14.76
CA GLY A 49 15.02 -32.77 13.75
C GLY A 49 13.53 -32.43 13.85
N GLU A 50 13.10 -31.82 14.94
CA GLU A 50 11.70 -31.41 15.15
C GLU A 50 11.32 -30.21 14.25
N ARG A 51 10.10 -30.21 13.76
CA ARG A 51 9.50 -29.06 13.07
C ARG A 51 8.56 -28.36 14.04
N THR A 52 9.00 -27.20 14.55
CA THR A 52 8.19 -26.38 15.45
C THR A 52 7.38 -25.35 14.67
N GLU A 53 6.10 -25.22 14.97
CA GLU A 53 5.22 -24.17 14.44
C GLU A 53 5.38 -22.83 15.19
N GLN A 54 6.12 -22.86 16.29
CA GLN A 54 6.39 -21.70 17.15
C GLN A 54 7.88 -21.33 17.13
N ILE A 55 8.13 -20.04 17.28
CA ILE A 55 9.46 -19.49 17.56
C ILE A 55 9.44 -18.95 18.98
N TYR A 56 10.49 -19.24 19.74
CA TYR A 56 10.59 -18.91 21.15
C TYR A 56 11.64 -17.83 21.39
N TYR A 57 11.33 -16.85 22.23
CA TYR A 57 12.29 -15.89 22.79
C TYR A 57 12.33 -16.02 24.30
N LEU A 58 13.53 -16.09 24.89
CA LEU A 58 13.71 -16.20 26.32
C LEU A 58 13.48 -14.84 26.99
N LEU A 59 12.40 -14.71 27.75
CA LEU A 59 12.07 -13.49 28.50
C LEU A 59 12.59 -13.50 29.92
N GLU A 60 12.64 -14.68 30.58
CA GLU A 60 13.11 -14.88 31.95
C GLU A 60 13.72 -16.27 32.12
N GLY A 61 14.67 -16.38 33.04
CA GLY A 61 15.32 -17.64 33.39
C GLY A 61 16.54 -17.96 32.52
N GLN A 62 16.89 -19.26 32.47
CA GLN A 62 18.06 -19.76 31.79
C GLN A 62 17.78 -21.06 31.04
N VAL A 63 18.34 -21.19 29.83
CA VAL A 63 18.25 -22.39 28.99
C VAL A 63 19.65 -22.92 28.61
N GLU A 64 19.77 -24.19 28.40
CA GLU A 64 20.91 -24.82 27.72
C GLU A 64 20.55 -25.11 26.27
N VAL A 65 21.40 -24.68 25.36
CA VAL A 65 21.30 -24.96 23.92
C VAL A 65 22.46 -25.91 23.57
N VAL A 66 22.13 -27.08 23.07
CA VAL A 66 23.11 -28.09 22.61
C VAL A 66 22.94 -28.21 21.11
N SER A 67 23.89 -27.69 20.34
CA SER A 67 23.88 -27.77 18.89
C SER A 67 24.14 -29.16 18.36
N GLU A 68 23.75 -29.42 17.11
CA GLU A 68 23.95 -30.73 16.44
C GLU A 68 25.42 -31.22 16.45
N ASP A 69 26.37 -30.27 16.48
CA ASP A 69 27.82 -30.56 16.59
C ASP A 69 28.31 -30.79 18.04
N GLY A 70 27.41 -30.84 19.01
CA GLY A 70 27.69 -31.11 20.41
C GLY A 70 28.15 -29.88 21.23
N ARG A 71 28.22 -28.70 20.67
CA ARG A 71 28.53 -27.46 21.42
C ARG A 71 27.38 -27.14 22.38
N ARG A 72 27.75 -26.78 23.60
CA ARG A 72 26.79 -26.38 24.65
C ARG A 72 26.94 -24.91 24.96
N LEU A 73 25.82 -24.21 25.01
CA LEU A 73 25.72 -22.81 25.38
C LEU A 73 24.63 -22.63 26.42
N ALA A 74 24.99 -22.13 27.60
CA ALA A 74 23.99 -21.66 28.55
C ALA A 74 23.60 -20.22 28.23
N CYS A 75 22.31 -19.96 28.05
CA CYS A 75 21.77 -18.65 27.71
C CYS A 75 20.84 -18.17 28.81
N GLN A 76 21.10 -16.97 29.33
CA GLN A 76 20.28 -16.31 30.33
C GLN A 76 19.52 -15.13 29.71
N ALA A 77 18.33 -14.84 30.20
CA ALA A 77 17.40 -13.85 29.66
C ALA A 77 17.96 -12.41 29.51
N ASP A 78 18.96 -12.03 30.31
CA ASP A 78 19.56 -10.70 30.26
C ASP A 78 20.84 -10.63 29.41
N GLN A 79 21.21 -11.74 28.75
CA GLN A 79 22.42 -11.83 27.92
C GLN A 79 22.11 -11.62 26.44
N PRO A 80 23.12 -11.27 25.61
CA PRO A 80 22.91 -11.07 24.17
C PRO A 80 22.31 -12.29 23.45
N CYS A 81 22.56 -13.51 23.92
CA CYS A 81 22.00 -14.75 23.34
C CYS A 81 20.47 -14.79 23.40
N SER A 82 19.84 -14.18 24.42
CA SER A 82 18.38 -14.13 24.56
C SER A 82 17.70 -13.21 23.55
N LEU A 83 18.47 -12.34 22.89
CA LEU A 83 17.96 -11.46 21.82
C LEU A 83 17.72 -12.19 20.50
N SER A 84 18.30 -13.38 20.36
CA SER A 84 18.11 -14.26 19.21
C SER A 84 16.99 -15.27 19.51
N PRO A 85 16.21 -15.66 18.48
CA PRO A 85 15.17 -16.65 18.66
C PRO A 85 15.76 -18.03 18.95
N LEU A 86 15.10 -18.78 19.81
CA LEU A 86 15.37 -20.19 20.07
C LEU A 86 14.62 -21.03 19.02
N ALA A 87 15.21 -22.14 18.54
CA ALA A 87 14.62 -23.05 17.55
C ALA A 87 14.20 -22.36 16.23
N GLU A 88 15.00 -21.41 15.75
CA GLU A 88 14.69 -20.63 14.54
C GLU A 88 14.64 -21.50 13.28
N LYS A 89 15.53 -22.50 13.17
CA LYS A 89 15.62 -23.38 11.99
C LYS A 89 14.50 -24.43 11.99
N SER A 90 14.02 -24.81 10.80
CA SER A 90 13.04 -25.89 10.65
C SER A 90 13.45 -26.83 9.51
N PRO A 91 13.78 -28.10 9.76
CA PRO A 91 13.80 -28.74 11.08
C PRO A 91 14.86 -28.13 12.02
N ASN A 92 14.56 -28.20 13.34
CA ASN A 92 15.41 -27.62 14.37
C ASN A 92 16.78 -28.32 14.43
N LYS A 93 17.86 -27.56 14.65
CA LYS A 93 19.24 -28.06 14.69
C LYS A 93 19.83 -28.16 16.11
N ASP A 94 19.08 -27.68 17.08
CA ASP A 94 19.54 -27.58 18.46
C ASP A 94 18.62 -28.36 19.40
N HIS A 95 19.16 -28.92 20.47
CA HIS A 95 18.40 -29.42 21.59
C HIS A 95 18.39 -28.35 22.67
N ILE A 96 17.21 -27.90 23.08
CA ILE A 96 17.03 -26.77 24.00
C ILE A 96 16.30 -27.26 25.25
N THR A 97 16.91 -27.04 26.44
CA THR A 97 16.37 -27.48 27.72
C THR A 97 16.41 -26.31 28.71
N SER A 98 15.39 -26.14 29.51
CA SER A 98 15.33 -25.15 30.61
C SER A 98 16.25 -25.56 31.77
N LEU A 99 17.17 -24.68 32.19
CA LEU A 99 18.02 -24.87 33.36
C LEU A 99 17.40 -24.33 34.66
N SER A 100 16.50 -23.39 34.53
CA SER A 100 15.68 -22.83 35.62
C SER A 100 14.22 -22.79 35.22
N ALA A 101 13.33 -22.25 36.06
CA ALA A 101 12.04 -21.80 35.60
C ALA A 101 12.23 -20.69 34.56
N VAL A 102 11.52 -20.78 33.40
CA VAL A 102 11.66 -19.88 32.27
C VAL A 102 10.31 -19.33 31.82
N ASP A 103 10.32 -18.08 31.35
CA ASP A 103 9.23 -17.48 30.58
C ASP A 103 9.67 -17.36 29.12
N LEU A 104 8.90 -17.94 28.21
CA LEU A 104 9.15 -17.96 26.79
C LEU A 104 8.05 -17.16 26.05
N LEU A 105 8.43 -16.17 25.24
CA LEU A 105 7.52 -15.60 24.27
C LEU A 105 7.40 -16.52 23.08
N CYS A 106 6.19 -17.01 22.83
CA CYS A 106 5.88 -17.92 21.73
C CYS A 106 5.23 -17.10 20.59
N ILE A 107 5.90 -17.05 19.45
CA ILE A 107 5.43 -16.38 18.23
C ILE A 107 5.18 -17.44 17.16
N PRO A 108 3.98 -17.49 16.53
CA PRO A 108 3.76 -18.38 15.39
C PRO A 108 4.80 -18.16 14.30
N ARG A 109 5.42 -19.25 13.80
CA ARG A 109 6.52 -19.18 12.84
C ARG A 109 6.18 -18.37 11.61
N GLU A 110 4.97 -18.55 11.05
CA GLU A 110 4.51 -17.79 9.89
C GLU A 110 4.46 -16.28 10.16
N LEU A 111 4.02 -15.89 11.35
CA LEU A 111 3.97 -14.49 11.79
C LEU A 111 5.39 -13.94 12.00
N HIS A 112 6.26 -14.71 12.69
CA HIS A 112 7.66 -14.34 12.89
C HIS A 112 8.39 -14.11 11.56
N ASP A 113 8.26 -15.03 10.60
CA ASP A 113 8.89 -14.94 9.30
C ASP A 113 8.30 -13.80 8.44
N ALA A 114 7.02 -13.49 8.63
CA ALA A 114 6.38 -12.34 7.99
C ALA A 114 6.92 -11.01 8.55
N ILE A 115 7.08 -10.90 9.88
CA ILE A 115 7.67 -9.70 10.52
C ILE A 115 9.12 -9.48 10.06
N LYS A 116 9.92 -10.54 9.94
CA LYS A 116 11.30 -10.44 9.43
C LYS A 116 11.40 -9.89 8.01
N ARG A 117 10.36 -10.06 7.21
CA ARG A 117 10.29 -9.57 5.83
C ARG A 117 9.69 -8.18 5.71
N LEU A 118 9.23 -7.58 6.82
CA LEU A 118 8.72 -6.21 6.77
C LEU A 118 9.81 -5.24 6.31
N PRO A 119 9.46 -4.27 5.46
CA PRO A 119 10.37 -3.18 5.15
C PRO A 119 10.67 -2.40 6.44
N PRO A 120 11.83 -1.77 6.56
CA PRO A 120 12.14 -0.93 7.70
C PRO A 120 11.09 0.19 7.85
N VAL A 121 10.65 0.43 9.10
CA VAL A 121 9.73 1.53 9.41
C VAL A 121 10.39 2.84 9.05
N ALA A 122 9.80 3.52 8.12
CA ALA A 122 10.07 4.82 7.49
C ALA A 122 11.25 5.72 8.00
N ASN A 123 11.76 6.34 7.22
CA ASN A 123 12.55 7.43 6.66
C ASN A 123 13.31 6.91 5.43
N THR A 124 12.71 5.92 4.76
CA THR A 124 13.37 5.08 3.77
C THR A 124 13.68 5.85 2.50
N ARG A 125 12.85 6.84 2.11
CA ARG A 125 13.06 7.56 0.84
C ARG A 125 14.25 8.50 0.92
N THR A 126 14.39 9.26 2.01
CA THR A 126 15.55 10.16 2.21
C THR A 126 16.84 9.35 2.40
N ASN A 127 16.79 8.21 3.08
CA ASN A 127 17.96 7.35 3.28
C ASN A 127 18.31 6.56 2.02
N GLN A 128 17.32 6.08 1.23
CA GLN A 128 17.58 5.43 -0.05
C GLN A 128 18.22 6.39 -1.07
N THR A 129 17.77 7.65 -1.10
CA THR A 129 18.40 8.69 -1.93
C THR A 129 19.81 9.04 -1.45
N MET A 130 20.09 8.92 -0.14
CA MET A 130 21.45 9.10 0.42
C MET A 130 22.35 7.89 0.16
N GLU A 131 21.85 6.66 0.31
CA GLU A 131 22.61 5.44 0.02
C GLU A 131 22.96 5.34 -1.48
N LEU A 132 22.10 5.80 -2.38
CA LEU A 132 22.39 5.90 -3.81
C LEU A 132 23.48 6.95 -4.13
N LYS A 133 23.65 8.01 -3.32
CA LYS A 133 24.74 8.99 -3.49
C LYS A 133 26.14 8.38 -3.30
N ASP A 134 26.25 7.34 -2.51
CA ASP A 134 27.51 6.63 -2.25
C ASP A 134 27.81 5.54 -3.29
N ALA A 135 26.81 5.16 -4.12
CA ALA A 135 26.91 4.16 -5.19
C ALA A 135 27.13 4.85 -6.55
N GLN A 136 28.32 5.41 -6.78
CA GLN A 136 28.66 6.05 -8.06
C GLN A 136 29.14 5.02 -9.09
N GLY A 137 28.21 4.33 -9.76
CA GLY A 137 28.47 3.55 -10.97
C GLY A 137 28.09 4.34 -12.25
N PRO A 138 28.67 4.02 -13.41
CA PRO A 138 28.23 4.62 -14.69
C PRO A 138 26.76 4.29 -15.03
N GLU A 139 26.20 3.28 -14.37
CA GLU A 139 24.79 2.89 -14.48
C GLU A 139 23.84 3.87 -13.77
N ASP A 140 24.35 4.71 -12.86
CA ASP A 140 23.53 5.64 -12.07
C ASP A 140 23.43 7.04 -12.70
N THR A 141 24.20 7.31 -13.77
CA THR A 141 24.28 8.64 -14.40
C THR A 141 22.89 9.14 -14.86
N LEU A 142 22.13 8.31 -15.56
CA LEU A 142 20.80 8.70 -16.05
C LEU A 142 19.80 8.94 -14.92
N TYR A 143 19.91 8.19 -13.80
CA TYR A 143 19.12 8.44 -12.61
C TYR A 143 19.40 9.82 -12.03
N TRP A 144 20.68 10.18 -11.84
CA TRP A 144 21.07 11.48 -11.29
C TRP A 144 20.73 12.65 -12.21
N GLU A 145 20.90 12.49 -13.52
CA GLU A 145 20.45 13.47 -14.50
C GLU A 145 18.93 13.68 -14.43
N PHE A 146 18.17 12.61 -14.29
CA PHE A 146 16.72 12.70 -14.15
C PHE A 146 16.34 13.36 -12.81
N TYR A 147 16.96 12.95 -11.71
CA TYR A 147 16.77 13.55 -10.39
C TYR A 147 17.06 15.05 -10.38
N GLU A 148 18.14 15.49 -11.03
CA GLU A 148 18.46 16.93 -11.16
C GLU A 148 17.38 17.69 -11.95
N THR A 149 16.73 17.09 -12.95
CA THR A 149 15.61 17.76 -13.64
C THR A 149 14.40 17.97 -12.72
N ILE A 150 14.18 17.06 -11.77
CA ILE A 150 13.13 17.20 -10.74
C ILE A 150 13.51 18.33 -9.78
N LYS A 151 14.73 18.27 -9.21
CA LYS A 151 15.21 19.22 -8.23
C LYS A 151 15.24 20.66 -8.76
N ASN A 152 15.64 20.83 -10.02
CA ASN A 152 15.72 22.13 -10.68
C ASN A 152 14.37 22.60 -11.26
N GLY A 153 13.29 21.83 -11.10
CA GLY A 153 11.97 22.18 -11.62
C GLY A 153 11.88 22.20 -13.16
N THR A 154 12.83 21.57 -13.86
CA THR A 154 12.90 21.53 -15.32
C THR A 154 12.20 20.31 -15.93
N LEU A 155 11.73 19.38 -15.09
CA LEU A 155 10.94 18.25 -15.56
C LEU A 155 9.61 18.73 -16.16
N GLU A 156 9.40 18.41 -17.44
CA GLU A 156 8.11 18.69 -18.08
C GLU A 156 7.04 17.75 -17.57
N LEU A 157 6.21 18.27 -16.68
CA LEU A 157 5.07 17.55 -16.14
C LEU A 157 3.90 17.55 -17.15
N PRO A 158 3.09 16.49 -17.20
CA PRO A 158 1.93 16.43 -18.08
C PRO A 158 0.96 17.60 -17.78
N SER A 159 0.31 18.09 -18.82
CA SER A 159 -0.76 19.07 -18.67
C SER A 159 -2.05 18.36 -18.28
N MET A 160 -2.82 19.00 -17.41
CA MET A 160 -4.18 18.56 -17.11
C MET A 160 -5.03 18.62 -18.40
N PRO A 161 -5.85 17.61 -18.72
CA PRO A 161 -6.74 17.68 -19.88
C PRO A 161 -7.70 18.87 -19.79
N ASP A 162 -7.94 19.59 -20.91
CA ASP A 162 -8.74 20.80 -20.92
C ASP A 162 -10.14 20.65 -20.30
N ILE A 163 -10.78 19.48 -20.50
CA ILE A 163 -12.10 19.22 -19.94
C ILE A 163 -12.08 19.20 -18.41
N THR A 164 -10.98 18.72 -17.78
CA THR A 164 -10.87 18.70 -16.31
C THR A 164 -10.76 20.10 -15.74
N MET A 165 -10.05 21.01 -16.40
CA MET A 165 -9.98 22.41 -15.99
C MET A 165 -11.33 23.11 -16.16
N ARG A 166 -12.04 22.84 -17.25
CA ARG A 166 -13.35 23.42 -17.54
C ARG A 166 -14.40 22.93 -16.54
N ILE A 167 -14.45 21.65 -16.24
CA ILE A 167 -15.41 21.08 -15.28
C ILE A 167 -15.14 21.57 -13.87
N ALA A 168 -13.88 21.66 -13.44
CA ALA A 168 -13.51 22.19 -12.14
C ALA A 168 -13.99 23.65 -11.94
N LYS A 169 -13.83 24.48 -12.97
CA LYS A 169 -14.31 25.88 -12.91
C LYS A 169 -15.82 25.97 -12.73
N VAL A 170 -16.59 25.18 -13.47
CA VAL A 170 -18.05 25.20 -13.43
C VAL A 170 -18.59 24.61 -12.13
N ILE A 171 -17.97 23.55 -11.61
CA ILE A 171 -18.40 22.90 -10.37
C ILE A 171 -18.13 23.76 -9.13
N ASN A 172 -17.06 24.55 -9.12
CA ASN A 172 -16.71 25.43 -8.01
C ASN A 172 -17.60 26.70 -7.93
N ASP A 173 -18.34 27.02 -8.98
CA ASP A 173 -19.34 28.10 -8.92
C ASP A 173 -20.64 27.59 -8.28
N ALA A 174 -20.99 28.14 -7.12
CA ALA A 174 -22.19 27.76 -6.36
C ALA A 174 -23.51 27.96 -7.12
N ASN A 175 -23.53 28.85 -8.10
CA ASN A 175 -24.75 29.20 -8.89
C ASN A 175 -24.94 28.31 -10.11
N THR A 176 -23.96 27.44 -10.44
CA THR A 176 -24.01 26.54 -11.60
C THR A 176 -25.09 25.46 -11.41
N ASP A 177 -25.93 25.27 -12.41
CA ASP A 177 -26.94 24.21 -12.44
C ASP A 177 -26.48 22.96 -13.19
N SER A 178 -27.31 21.90 -13.17
CA SER A 178 -26.99 20.61 -13.82
C SER A 178 -26.89 20.75 -15.35
N GLU A 179 -27.60 21.69 -15.96
CA GLU A 179 -27.57 21.94 -17.40
C GLU A 179 -26.23 22.55 -17.85
N GLU A 180 -25.69 23.46 -17.02
CA GLU A 180 -24.41 24.09 -17.31
C GLU A 180 -23.26 23.10 -17.17
N ILE A 181 -23.26 22.24 -16.12
CA ILE A 181 -22.31 21.12 -15.96
C ILE A 181 -22.43 20.17 -17.16
N ALA A 182 -23.64 19.77 -17.55
CA ALA A 182 -23.89 18.92 -18.69
C ALA A 182 -23.35 19.48 -20.01
N ARG A 183 -23.48 20.80 -20.24
CA ARG A 183 -22.89 21.47 -21.41
C ARG A 183 -21.37 21.36 -21.46
N VAL A 184 -20.69 21.46 -20.33
CA VAL A 184 -19.22 21.25 -20.27
C VAL A 184 -18.87 19.81 -20.58
N VAL A 185 -19.58 18.83 -20.02
CA VAL A 185 -19.37 17.40 -20.26
C VAL A 185 -19.65 17.06 -21.71
N GLN A 186 -20.69 17.61 -22.32
CA GLN A 186 -21.10 17.39 -23.71
C GLN A 186 -20.03 17.81 -24.73
N ALA A 187 -19.14 18.74 -24.36
CA ALA A 187 -18.04 19.16 -25.23
C ALA A 187 -17.04 18.04 -25.54
N ASP A 188 -17.04 16.95 -24.74
CA ASP A 188 -16.26 15.72 -25.01
C ASP A 188 -17.23 14.53 -25.16
N PRO A 189 -17.56 14.11 -26.40
CA PRO A 189 -18.53 13.02 -26.62
C PRO A 189 -18.14 11.69 -25.99
N THR A 190 -16.83 11.42 -25.83
CA THR A 190 -16.34 10.19 -25.20
C THR A 190 -16.65 10.22 -23.69
N VAL A 191 -16.38 11.35 -23.04
CA VAL A 191 -16.68 11.53 -21.62
C VAL A 191 -18.19 11.53 -21.40
N ALA A 192 -18.96 12.23 -22.25
CA ALA A 192 -20.43 12.27 -22.21
C ALA A 192 -21.05 10.86 -22.23
N ALA A 193 -20.64 10.03 -23.21
CA ALA A 193 -21.13 8.66 -23.33
C ALA A 193 -20.78 7.82 -22.07
N ARG A 194 -19.59 7.99 -21.53
CA ARG A 194 -19.16 7.28 -20.30
C ARG A 194 -19.99 7.71 -19.07
N ILE A 195 -20.29 9.00 -18.91
CA ILE A 195 -21.16 9.49 -17.83
C ILE A 195 -22.56 8.84 -17.91
N ILE A 196 -23.14 8.75 -19.10
CA ILE A 196 -24.43 8.06 -19.30
C ILE A 196 -24.33 6.57 -18.95
N ASN A 197 -23.21 5.90 -19.30
CA ASN A 197 -23.00 4.50 -18.92
C ASN A 197 -22.90 4.33 -17.40
N VAL A 198 -22.12 5.21 -16.71
CA VAL A 198 -21.96 5.17 -15.25
C VAL A 198 -23.27 5.34 -14.53
N VAL A 199 -24.08 6.35 -14.91
CA VAL A 199 -25.35 6.63 -14.22
C VAL A 199 -26.36 5.49 -14.32
N ASN A 200 -26.18 4.61 -15.30
CA ASN A 200 -27.00 3.41 -15.52
C ASN A 200 -26.34 2.11 -15.02
N SER A 201 -25.10 2.18 -14.50
CA SER A 201 -24.41 1.02 -13.90
C SER A 201 -25.04 0.60 -12.57
N ALA A 202 -24.73 -0.57 -12.06
CA ALA A 202 -25.28 -1.07 -10.79
C ALA A 202 -24.93 -0.13 -9.61
N ALA A 203 -23.79 0.55 -9.65
CA ALA A 203 -23.35 1.48 -8.59
C ALA A 203 -24.24 2.74 -8.47
N TYR A 204 -24.80 3.25 -9.59
CA TYR A 204 -25.50 4.54 -9.63
C TYR A 204 -26.94 4.48 -10.19
N ARG A 205 -27.38 3.33 -10.71
CA ARG A 205 -28.70 3.19 -11.33
C ARG A 205 -29.84 3.47 -10.36
N GLY A 206 -30.84 4.22 -10.82
CA GLY A 206 -32.12 4.37 -10.15
C GLY A 206 -33.20 3.45 -10.73
N LYS A 207 -34.46 3.75 -10.44
CA LYS A 207 -35.60 2.95 -10.93
C LYS A 207 -35.77 2.99 -12.46
N GLN A 208 -35.37 4.08 -13.09
CA GLN A 208 -35.47 4.26 -14.53
C GLN A 208 -34.10 4.61 -15.12
N PRO A 209 -33.78 4.11 -16.34
CA PRO A 209 -32.56 4.48 -17.02
C PRO A 209 -32.59 5.96 -17.41
N ILE A 210 -31.38 6.55 -17.51
CA ILE A 210 -31.15 7.93 -17.93
C ILE A 210 -30.43 7.92 -19.28
N ASP A 211 -30.88 8.77 -20.21
CA ASP A 211 -30.35 8.89 -21.58
C ASP A 211 -29.83 10.30 -21.91
N ASN A 212 -29.93 11.23 -20.96
CA ASN A 212 -29.46 12.60 -21.13
C ASN A 212 -28.53 13.07 -20.02
N LEU A 213 -27.66 14.01 -20.33
CA LEU A 213 -26.63 14.48 -19.42
C LEU A 213 -27.15 15.32 -18.24
N PRO A 214 -28.12 16.24 -18.40
CA PRO A 214 -28.66 17.00 -17.27
C PRO A 214 -29.23 16.11 -16.17
N ASP A 215 -30.01 15.10 -16.52
CA ASP A 215 -30.55 14.12 -15.58
C ASP A 215 -29.46 13.23 -14.99
N ALA A 216 -28.43 12.89 -15.78
CA ALA A 216 -27.26 12.15 -15.29
C ALA A 216 -26.51 12.96 -14.23
N VAL A 217 -26.22 14.24 -14.48
CA VAL A 217 -25.59 15.15 -13.53
C VAL A 217 -26.44 15.34 -12.28
N THR A 218 -27.76 15.45 -12.43
CA THR A 218 -28.70 15.59 -11.31
C THR A 218 -28.70 14.34 -10.42
N ARG A 219 -28.66 13.14 -11.01
CA ARG A 219 -28.62 11.86 -10.26
C ARG A 219 -27.29 11.64 -9.59
N LEU A 220 -26.17 11.86 -10.28
CA LEU A 220 -24.82 11.67 -9.76
C LEU A 220 -24.45 12.77 -8.74
N GLY A 221 -24.97 13.95 -8.92
CA GLY A 221 -24.53 15.14 -8.21
C GLY A 221 -23.24 15.73 -8.78
N ARG A 222 -22.89 16.94 -8.33
CA ARG A 222 -21.78 17.75 -8.86
C ARG A 222 -20.42 17.09 -8.61
N SER A 223 -20.19 16.66 -7.37
CA SER A 223 -18.91 16.07 -6.93
C SER A 223 -18.59 14.78 -7.68
N VAL A 224 -19.55 13.85 -7.74
CA VAL A 224 -19.39 12.57 -8.45
C VAL A 224 -19.13 12.81 -9.93
N THR A 225 -19.93 13.70 -10.58
CA THR A 225 -19.73 14.05 -11.99
C THR A 225 -18.33 14.59 -12.24
N HIS A 226 -17.84 15.49 -11.38
CA HIS A 226 -16.49 16.04 -11.45
C HIS A 226 -15.41 14.95 -11.43
N ASN A 227 -15.46 14.07 -10.42
CA ASN A 227 -14.46 13.04 -10.22
C ASN A 227 -14.47 12.02 -11.37
N LEU A 228 -15.64 11.68 -11.91
CA LEU A 228 -15.77 10.80 -13.08
C LEU A 228 -15.22 11.45 -14.35
N VAL A 229 -15.51 12.73 -14.59
CA VAL A 229 -14.96 13.45 -15.74
C VAL A 229 -13.45 13.49 -15.68
N ILE A 230 -12.85 13.76 -14.52
CA ILE A 230 -11.40 13.71 -14.32
C ILE A 230 -10.88 12.29 -14.62
N SER A 231 -11.50 11.27 -14.04
CA SER A 231 -11.10 9.87 -14.22
C SER A 231 -11.06 9.46 -15.69
N PHE A 232 -12.09 9.83 -16.47
CA PHE A 232 -12.17 9.52 -17.90
C PHE A 232 -11.20 10.34 -18.75
N ALA A 233 -10.96 11.58 -18.39
CA ALA A 233 -10.04 12.45 -19.12
C ALA A 233 -8.58 12.03 -18.91
N LEU A 234 -8.23 11.56 -17.69
CA LEU A 234 -6.90 11.07 -17.36
C LEU A 234 -6.49 9.88 -18.24
N GLY A 235 -7.42 8.98 -18.55
CA GLY A 235 -7.14 7.83 -19.41
C GLY A 235 -6.47 8.20 -20.75
N LYS A 236 -6.78 9.38 -21.30
CA LYS A 236 -6.20 9.88 -22.57
C LYS A 236 -4.69 10.17 -22.47
N LEU A 237 -4.17 10.39 -21.26
CA LEU A 237 -2.73 10.66 -21.03
C LEU A 237 -1.87 9.39 -21.20
N PHE A 238 -2.46 8.20 -21.08
CA PHE A 238 -1.76 6.92 -21.11
C PHE A 238 -1.52 6.43 -22.54
N SER A 239 -0.87 7.24 -23.37
CA SER A 239 -0.54 6.88 -24.74
C SER A 239 0.86 7.34 -25.15
N SER A 240 1.54 6.53 -25.97
CA SER A 240 2.86 6.82 -26.53
C SER A 240 2.98 6.27 -27.94
N ARG A 241 3.83 6.89 -28.77
CA ARG A 241 4.21 6.36 -30.09
C ARG A 241 5.23 5.22 -29.98
N SER A 242 6.01 5.20 -28.89
CA SER A 242 6.93 4.10 -28.57
C SER A 242 6.16 2.88 -28.11
N LYS A 243 6.33 1.74 -28.77
CA LYS A 243 5.65 0.48 -28.39
C LYS A 243 6.01 0.00 -26.98
N PRO A 244 7.29 0.00 -26.55
CA PRO A 244 7.66 -0.38 -25.17
C PRO A 244 7.02 0.52 -24.12
N LEU A 245 7.11 1.86 -24.30
CA LEU A 245 6.54 2.82 -23.33
C LEU A 245 5.02 2.77 -23.34
N LYS A 246 4.38 2.61 -24.51
CA LYS A 246 2.93 2.42 -24.60
C LYS A 246 2.47 1.20 -23.80
N LYS A 247 3.18 0.07 -23.91
CA LYS A 247 2.87 -1.12 -23.13
C LYS A 247 2.92 -0.83 -21.64
N ARG A 248 3.98 -0.17 -21.14
CA ARG A 248 4.12 0.22 -19.74
C ARG A 248 3.01 1.16 -19.28
N MET A 249 2.64 2.16 -20.09
CA MET A 249 1.52 3.05 -19.79
C MET A 249 0.19 2.30 -19.70
N VAL A 250 -0.07 1.35 -20.60
CA VAL A 250 -1.27 0.50 -20.56
C VAL A 250 -1.27 -0.39 -19.31
N ASP A 251 -0.13 -0.97 -18.94
CA ASP A 251 -0.03 -1.83 -17.75
C ASP A 251 -0.20 -1.00 -16.48
N LEU A 252 0.36 0.22 -16.41
CA LEU A 252 0.13 1.18 -15.33
C LEU A 252 -1.36 1.55 -15.24
N TRP A 253 -2.01 1.89 -16.34
CA TRP A 253 -3.44 2.19 -16.36
C TRP A 253 -4.29 1.02 -15.86
N LYS A 254 -3.97 -0.22 -16.26
CA LYS A 254 -4.64 -1.42 -15.75
C LYS A 254 -4.50 -1.54 -14.24
N HIS A 255 -3.33 -1.26 -13.69
CA HIS A 255 -3.11 -1.25 -12.24
C HIS A 255 -3.98 -0.19 -11.57
N LEU A 256 -3.91 1.06 -12.02
CA LEU A 256 -4.69 2.17 -11.47
C LEU A 256 -6.20 1.91 -11.54
N SER A 257 -6.69 1.45 -12.70
CA SER A 257 -8.11 1.12 -12.91
C SER A 257 -8.57 -0.13 -12.14
N TYR A 258 -7.66 -0.91 -11.57
CA TYR A 258 -7.98 -2.01 -10.67
C TYR A 258 -7.97 -1.57 -9.19
N VAL A 259 -7.03 -0.72 -8.79
CA VAL A 259 -6.93 -0.19 -7.42
C VAL A 259 -8.08 0.78 -7.11
N ALA A 260 -8.44 1.65 -8.06
CA ALA A 260 -9.44 2.69 -7.86
C ALA A 260 -10.82 2.18 -7.39
N PRO A 261 -11.45 1.17 -8.02
CA PRO A 261 -12.70 0.60 -7.54
C PRO A 261 -12.58 -0.05 -6.15
N ILE A 262 -11.43 -0.63 -5.80
CA ILE A 262 -11.22 -1.20 -4.47
C ILE A 262 -11.19 -0.08 -3.42
N CYS A 263 -10.53 1.05 -3.70
CA CYS A 263 -10.57 2.23 -2.83
C CYS A 263 -12.00 2.72 -2.61
N HIS A 264 -12.82 2.78 -3.68
CA HIS A 264 -14.23 3.14 -3.62
C HIS A 264 -15.01 2.24 -2.65
N GLU A 265 -14.87 0.91 -2.79
CA GLU A 265 -15.58 -0.06 -1.94
C GLU A 265 -15.09 -0.03 -0.48
N LEU A 266 -13.80 0.17 -0.25
CA LEU A 266 -13.27 0.31 1.11
C LEU A 266 -13.77 1.60 1.78
N ALA A 267 -13.92 2.68 1.02
CA ALA A 267 -14.49 3.94 1.54
C ALA A 267 -15.94 3.77 2.00
N GLN A 268 -16.74 2.95 1.31
CA GLN A 268 -18.15 2.70 1.71
C GLN A 268 -18.29 2.16 3.13
N VAL A 269 -17.29 1.41 3.60
CA VAL A 269 -17.28 0.81 4.94
C VAL A 269 -16.41 1.59 5.93
N THR A 270 -15.81 2.72 5.49
CA THR A 270 -14.94 3.56 6.31
C THR A 270 -15.60 4.92 6.54
N PRO A 271 -16.15 5.19 7.75
CA PRO A 271 -16.81 6.47 8.03
C PRO A 271 -15.89 7.67 7.81
N GLY A 272 -16.44 8.76 7.25
CA GLY A 272 -15.72 10.02 7.06
C GLY A 272 -14.94 10.15 5.76
N LEU A 273 -14.92 9.11 4.91
CA LEU A 273 -14.27 9.15 3.60
C LEU A 273 -15.32 9.04 2.47
N GLU A 274 -15.18 9.89 1.47
CA GLU A 274 -16.08 9.94 0.33
C GLU A 274 -15.64 8.92 -0.75
N ASN A 275 -16.56 8.07 -1.21
CA ASN A 275 -16.28 6.97 -2.13
C ASN A 275 -15.65 7.41 -3.45
N ASP A 276 -16.20 8.48 -4.05
CA ASP A 276 -15.72 8.97 -5.34
C ASP A 276 -14.36 9.67 -5.25
N GLN A 277 -14.06 10.31 -4.11
CA GLN A 277 -12.72 10.83 -3.82
C GLN A 277 -11.73 9.70 -3.63
N ALA A 278 -12.13 8.62 -2.95
CA ALA A 278 -11.32 7.42 -2.77
C ALA A 278 -11.01 6.74 -4.13
N LEU A 279 -12.02 6.63 -5.02
CA LEU A 279 -11.82 6.13 -6.38
C LEU A 279 -10.77 6.94 -7.11
N LEU A 280 -10.86 8.28 -7.05
CA LEU A 280 -9.92 9.16 -7.72
C LEU A 280 -8.52 9.12 -7.08
N CYS A 281 -8.41 8.99 -5.75
CA CYS A 281 -7.13 8.73 -5.07
C CYS A 281 -6.48 7.44 -5.58
N GLY A 282 -7.25 6.36 -5.68
CA GLY A 282 -6.77 5.09 -6.24
C GLY A 282 -6.34 5.20 -7.71
N LEU A 283 -6.95 6.10 -8.49
CA LEU A 283 -6.59 6.31 -9.89
C LEU A 283 -5.34 7.19 -10.07
N LEU A 284 -5.05 8.05 -9.10
CA LEU A 284 -3.98 9.05 -9.19
C LEU A 284 -2.73 8.69 -8.39
N HIS A 285 -2.76 7.66 -7.54
CA HIS A 285 -1.67 7.38 -6.60
C HIS A 285 -0.31 7.17 -7.28
N ASP A 286 -0.27 6.64 -8.49
CA ASP A 286 0.95 6.40 -9.28
C ASP A 286 1.06 7.32 -10.51
N ILE A 287 0.41 8.50 -10.50
CA ILE A 287 0.44 9.45 -11.62
C ILE A 287 1.87 9.91 -11.95
N GLY A 288 2.77 9.88 -10.99
CA GLY A 288 4.18 10.20 -11.20
C GLY A 288 4.89 9.22 -12.12
N ALA A 289 4.53 7.95 -12.08
CA ALA A 289 5.05 6.96 -13.02
C ALA A 289 4.66 7.31 -14.47
N LEU A 290 3.42 7.80 -14.69
CA LEU A 290 3.00 8.29 -16.00
C LEU A 290 3.84 9.49 -16.46
N ALA A 291 4.11 10.44 -15.56
CA ALA A 291 4.93 11.62 -15.88
C ALA A 291 6.37 11.21 -16.26
N ILE A 292 6.97 10.26 -15.53
CA ILE A 292 8.29 9.71 -15.84
C ILE A 292 8.28 8.99 -17.20
N LEU A 293 7.30 8.12 -17.47
CA LEU A 293 7.13 7.46 -18.76
C LEU A 293 6.94 8.47 -19.89
N GLY A 294 6.19 9.56 -19.65
CA GLY A 294 6.03 10.66 -20.59
C GLY A 294 7.36 11.35 -20.91
N ALA A 295 8.18 11.63 -19.89
CA ALA A 295 9.52 12.20 -20.07
C ALA A 295 10.45 11.23 -20.84
N ALA A 296 10.35 9.92 -20.58
CA ALA A 296 11.12 8.91 -21.29
C ALA A 296 10.82 8.85 -22.79
N THR A 297 9.65 9.30 -23.25
CA THR A 297 9.34 9.37 -24.70
C THR A 297 10.24 10.33 -25.48
N ARG A 298 10.88 11.26 -24.79
CA ARG A 298 11.80 12.27 -25.34
C ARG A 298 13.27 11.97 -25.07
N ARG A 299 13.56 10.83 -24.41
CA ARG A 299 14.89 10.39 -24.00
C ARG A 299 15.15 8.95 -24.44
N PRO A 300 15.65 8.74 -25.70
CA PRO A 300 15.88 7.41 -26.24
C PRO A 300 16.78 6.53 -25.36
N GLU A 301 17.69 7.13 -24.59
CA GLU A 301 18.58 6.47 -23.66
C GLU A 301 17.80 5.79 -22.49
N LEU A 302 16.71 6.38 -22.02
CA LEU A 302 15.83 5.77 -21.00
C LEU A 302 14.94 4.70 -21.62
N GLU A 303 14.43 4.92 -22.83
CA GLU A 303 13.65 3.90 -23.54
C GLU A 303 14.48 2.65 -23.80
N GLY A 304 15.76 2.81 -24.16
CA GLY A 304 16.71 1.72 -24.41
C GLY A 304 17.21 1.00 -23.17
N ASN A 305 16.98 1.53 -21.96
CA ASN A 305 17.43 0.95 -20.71
C ASN A 305 16.24 0.70 -19.73
N PRO A 306 15.49 -0.41 -19.91
CA PRO A 306 14.33 -0.73 -19.08
C PRO A 306 14.63 -0.83 -17.59
N LYS A 307 15.79 -1.34 -17.19
CA LYS A 307 16.19 -1.49 -15.77
C LYS A 307 16.36 -0.15 -15.08
N GLN A 308 17.03 0.81 -15.74
CA GLN A 308 17.17 2.15 -15.20
C GLN A 308 15.85 2.90 -15.15
N LEU A 309 15.00 2.74 -16.18
CA LEU A 309 13.67 3.33 -16.16
C LEU A 309 12.81 2.77 -15.01
N ASP A 310 12.91 1.47 -14.71
CA ASP A 310 12.25 0.86 -13.55
C ASP A 310 12.77 1.46 -12.25
N MET A 311 14.09 1.58 -12.10
CA MET A 311 14.71 2.18 -10.91
C MET A 311 14.27 3.65 -10.72
N ILE A 312 14.24 4.45 -11.79
CA ILE A 312 13.77 5.85 -11.75
C ILE A 312 12.30 5.91 -11.30
N ILE A 313 11.44 5.04 -11.88
CA ILE A 313 10.02 4.98 -11.50
C ILE A 313 9.89 4.60 -10.04
N ASP A 314 10.53 3.53 -9.60
CA ASP A 314 10.39 3.00 -8.24
C ASP A 314 10.82 4.02 -7.18
N HIS A 315 11.88 4.81 -7.45
CA HIS A 315 12.39 5.77 -6.47
C HIS A 315 11.75 7.15 -6.55
N LEU A 316 11.30 7.60 -7.73
CA LEU A 316 10.90 9.00 -7.93
C LEU A 316 9.42 9.22 -8.23
N LYS A 317 8.64 8.15 -8.48
CA LYS A 317 7.22 8.30 -8.86
C LYS A 317 6.37 9.03 -7.83
N ALA A 318 6.68 8.90 -6.55
CA ALA A 318 5.92 9.54 -5.47
C ALA A 318 6.13 11.05 -5.46
N GLU A 319 7.37 11.51 -5.49
CA GLU A 319 7.71 12.94 -5.53
C GLU A 319 7.21 13.58 -6.83
N VAL A 320 7.41 12.91 -7.97
CA VAL A 320 6.91 13.38 -9.26
C VAL A 320 5.38 13.43 -9.28
N GLY A 321 4.72 12.42 -8.69
CA GLY A 321 3.26 12.40 -8.52
C GLY A 321 2.74 13.57 -7.72
N ALA A 322 3.37 13.85 -6.59
CA ALA A 322 3.07 15.03 -5.76
C ALA A 322 3.25 16.33 -6.53
N MET A 323 4.33 16.46 -7.33
CA MET A 323 4.55 17.65 -8.17
C MET A 323 3.45 17.81 -9.23
N VAL A 324 3.04 16.72 -9.88
CA VAL A 324 1.94 16.74 -10.86
C VAL A 324 0.65 17.21 -10.20
N LEU A 325 0.28 16.61 -9.07
CA LEU A 325 -0.97 16.91 -8.38
C LEU A 325 -1.00 18.34 -7.82
N ARG A 326 0.11 18.84 -7.27
CA ARG A 326 0.24 20.24 -6.85
C ARG A 326 0.13 21.20 -8.03
N LYS A 327 0.79 20.90 -9.16
CA LYS A 327 0.67 21.70 -10.40
C LYS A 327 -0.76 21.73 -10.94
N TRP A 328 -1.51 20.65 -10.73
CA TRP A 328 -2.91 20.56 -11.11
C TRP A 328 -3.87 21.09 -10.05
N GLU A 329 -3.34 21.68 -8.97
CA GLU A 329 -4.11 22.27 -7.86
C GLU A 329 -5.08 21.29 -7.18
N PHE A 330 -4.70 20.00 -7.13
CA PHE A 330 -5.47 19.01 -6.38
C PHE A 330 -5.36 19.24 -4.87
N PRO A 331 -6.45 18.98 -4.10
CA PRO A 331 -6.42 18.95 -2.64
C PRO A 331 -5.29 18.09 -2.07
N ASP A 332 -4.77 18.49 -0.89
CA ASP A 332 -3.58 17.87 -0.30
C ASP A 332 -3.71 16.35 -0.05
N TYR A 333 -4.90 15.87 0.28
CA TYR A 333 -5.09 14.43 0.47
C TYR A 333 -4.79 13.56 -0.77
N PHE A 334 -4.96 14.09 -1.99
CA PHE A 334 -4.50 13.42 -3.21
C PHE A 334 -2.97 13.41 -3.31
N VAL A 335 -2.34 14.52 -2.90
CA VAL A 335 -0.89 14.65 -2.87
C VAL A 335 -0.30 13.65 -1.89
N GLN A 336 -0.89 13.56 -0.68
CA GLN A 336 -0.48 12.59 0.34
C GLN A 336 -0.68 11.15 -0.14
N ALA A 337 -1.82 10.84 -0.78
CA ALA A 337 -2.08 9.53 -1.34
C ALA A 337 -1.00 9.11 -2.37
N ALA A 338 -0.52 10.03 -3.21
CA ALA A 338 0.55 9.75 -4.16
C ALA A 338 1.93 9.65 -3.50
N LEU A 339 2.21 10.45 -2.46
CA LEU A 339 3.47 10.42 -1.74
C LEU A 339 3.66 9.13 -0.94
N HIS A 340 2.60 8.66 -0.29
CA HIS A 340 2.67 7.61 0.72
C HIS A 340 2.02 6.29 0.28
N ALA A 341 1.66 6.15 -1.00
CA ALA A 341 0.99 4.96 -1.55
C ALA A 341 1.73 3.63 -1.27
N GLU A 342 3.05 3.66 -1.13
CA GLU A 342 3.88 2.47 -0.87
C GLU A 342 4.62 2.53 0.48
N ASP A 343 4.25 3.46 1.36
CA ASP A 343 4.79 3.54 2.72
C ASP A 343 4.02 2.57 3.64
N TRP A 344 4.17 1.28 3.35
CA TRP A 344 3.39 0.18 3.94
C TRP A 344 3.32 0.17 5.46
N MET A 345 4.35 0.69 6.14
CA MET A 345 4.48 0.64 7.60
C MET A 345 4.24 1.99 8.26
N GLU A 346 3.74 2.99 7.52
CA GLU A 346 3.46 4.32 8.06
C GLU A 346 2.23 4.32 8.98
N ASP A 347 2.33 4.99 10.13
CA ASP A 347 1.27 5.08 11.15
C ASP A 347 1.26 6.49 11.77
N ILE A 348 1.13 7.53 10.92
CA ILE A 348 1.18 8.94 11.35
C ILE A 348 -0.19 9.39 11.89
N SER A 349 -1.27 9.08 11.18
CA SER A 349 -2.63 9.46 11.54
C SER A 349 -3.28 8.44 12.48
N HIS A 350 -4.08 8.92 13.45
CA HIS A 350 -4.90 8.06 14.29
C HIS A 350 -6.21 7.64 13.61
N GLU A 351 -6.75 8.49 12.76
CA GLU A 351 -7.99 8.26 12.02
C GLU A 351 -7.68 7.73 10.62
N PRO A 352 -8.57 6.92 10.03
CA PRO A 352 -8.45 6.49 8.65
C PRO A 352 -8.41 7.67 7.68
N ASP A 353 -7.59 7.57 6.64
CA ASP A 353 -7.52 8.55 5.57
C ASP A 353 -7.44 7.90 4.17
N TYR A 354 -7.31 8.72 3.11
CA TYR A 354 -7.25 8.21 1.74
C TYR A 354 -5.93 7.47 1.43
N VAL A 355 -4.85 7.75 2.16
CA VAL A 355 -3.59 7.00 2.05
C VAL A 355 -3.82 5.55 2.49
N ASP A 356 -4.49 5.35 3.64
CA ASP A 356 -4.80 4.03 4.16
C ASP A 356 -5.63 3.20 3.17
N LEU A 357 -6.62 3.84 2.51
CA LEU A 357 -7.43 3.18 1.47
C LEU A 357 -6.56 2.72 0.30
N VAL A 358 -5.67 3.59 -0.21
CA VAL A 358 -4.79 3.27 -1.33
C VAL A 358 -3.81 2.16 -0.98
N VAL A 359 -3.18 2.21 0.19
CA VAL A 359 -2.26 1.18 0.69
C VAL A 359 -2.94 -0.19 0.76
N VAL A 360 -4.12 -0.26 1.39
CA VAL A 360 -4.87 -1.53 1.52
C VAL A 360 -5.39 -2.00 0.17
N ALA A 361 -5.89 -1.11 -0.68
CA ALA A 361 -6.39 -1.46 -2.00
C ALA A 361 -5.29 -2.04 -2.90
N GLN A 362 -4.08 -1.50 -2.85
CA GLN A 362 -2.95 -2.05 -3.59
C GLN A 362 -2.58 -3.47 -3.14
N LEU A 363 -2.56 -3.74 -1.83
CA LEU A 363 -2.30 -5.08 -1.32
C LEU A 363 -3.33 -6.07 -1.85
N HIS A 364 -4.61 -5.70 -1.88
CA HIS A 364 -5.65 -6.53 -2.50
C HIS A 364 -5.44 -6.70 -4.01
N ALA A 365 -5.01 -5.65 -4.71
CA ALA A 365 -4.76 -5.69 -6.15
C ALA A 365 -3.60 -6.62 -6.52
N TYR A 366 -2.65 -6.83 -5.61
CA TYR A 366 -1.52 -7.73 -5.84
C TYR A 366 -1.78 -9.19 -5.43
N VAL A 367 -2.93 -9.50 -4.80
CA VAL A 367 -3.32 -10.89 -4.49
C VAL A 367 -3.36 -11.72 -5.78
N GLY A 368 -2.68 -12.87 -5.77
CA GLY A 368 -2.58 -13.75 -6.95
C GLY A 368 -1.49 -13.35 -7.96
N THR A 369 -0.73 -12.30 -7.71
CA THR A 369 0.45 -11.91 -8.51
C THR A 369 1.75 -12.32 -7.80
N SER A 370 2.86 -12.38 -8.55
CA SER A 370 4.19 -12.64 -7.95
C SER A 370 4.64 -11.51 -7.00
N LYS A 371 4.18 -10.27 -7.22
CA LYS A 371 4.56 -9.11 -6.40
C LYS A 371 4.09 -9.25 -4.95
N ILE A 372 3.00 -9.96 -4.68
CA ILE A 372 2.50 -10.16 -3.31
C ILE A 372 3.53 -10.77 -2.36
N HIS A 373 4.47 -11.58 -2.88
CA HIS A 373 5.50 -12.22 -2.07
C HIS A 373 6.60 -11.25 -1.57
N THR A 374 6.69 -10.07 -2.17
CA THR A 374 7.65 -9.01 -1.79
C THR A 374 7.00 -7.93 -0.92
N LEU A 375 5.69 -8.00 -0.72
CA LEU A 375 4.92 -7.03 0.05
C LEU A 375 4.64 -7.53 1.47
N PRO A 376 4.39 -6.63 2.43
CA PRO A 376 3.97 -7.03 3.77
C PRO A 376 2.61 -7.76 3.74
N ARG A 377 2.40 -8.65 4.71
CA ARG A 377 1.08 -9.23 4.93
C ARG A 377 0.10 -8.14 5.34
N LEU A 378 -1.13 -8.24 4.87
CA LEU A 378 -2.19 -7.26 5.11
C LEU A 378 -2.41 -6.99 6.62
N ASP A 379 -2.36 -8.05 7.44
CA ASP A 379 -2.52 -8.00 8.89
C ASP A 379 -1.33 -7.38 9.65
N LEU A 380 -0.22 -7.10 8.95
CA LEU A 380 0.95 -6.41 9.50
C LEU A 380 1.06 -4.96 9.02
N VAL A 381 0.04 -4.42 8.34
CA VAL A 381 0.04 -3.05 7.82
C VAL A 381 -0.81 -2.15 8.70
N PRO A 382 -0.27 -1.02 9.23
CA PRO A 382 -1.02 -0.10 10.09
C PRO A 382 -2.31 0.42 9.44
N ALA A 383 -2.26 0.76 8.16
CA ALA A 383 -3.42 1.21 7.38
C ALA A 383 -4.59 0.22 7.46
N PHE A 384 -4.33 -1.09 7.36
CA PHE A 384 -5.36 -2.12 7.51
C PHE A 384 -6.05 -2.06 8.87
N HIS A 385 -5.29 -1.89 9.95
CA HIS A 385 -5.84 -1.80 11.30
C HIS A 385 -6.65 -0.53 11.54
N LYS A 386 -6.32 0.57 10.85
CA LYS A 386 -7.13 1.80 10.91
C LYS A 386 -8.47 1.62 10.20
N LEU A 387 -8.46 1.11 8.97
CA LEU A 387 -9.69 0.88 8.19
C LEU A 387 -10.61 -0.15 8.86
N ALA A 388 -10.03 -1.12 9.53
CA ALA A 388 -10.77 -2.20 10.17
C ALA A 388 -11.61 -1.75 11.36
N LEU A 389 -11.44 -0.53 11.89
CA LEU A 389 -12.06 -0.11 13.14
C LEU A 389 -11.92 -1.19 14.24
N GLY A 390 -10.79 -1.91 14.23
CA GLY A 390 -10.47 -2.97 15.17
C GLY A 390 -11.26 -4.28 15.03
N LYS A 391 -12.06 -4.49 13.98
CA LYS A 391 -12.90 -5.70 13.82
C LYS A 391 -12.75 -6.42 12.48
N LEU A 392 -12.14 -5.83 11.45
CA LEU A 392 -11.89 -6.52 10.20
C LEU A 392 -10.69 -7.45 10.34
N THR A 393 -10.89 -8.74 10.15
CA THR A 393 -9.78 -9.68 9.90
C THR A 393 -9.38 -9.60 8.41
N PRO A 394 -8.17 -10.01 8.02
CA PRO A 394 -7.78 -10.08 6.61
C PRO A 394 -8.78 -10.89 5.76
N ARG A 395 -9.34 -11.95 6.34
CA ARG A 395 -10.37 -12.76 5.71
C ARG A 395 -11.67 -11.99 5.48
N HIS A 396 -12.05 -11.11 6.42
CA HIS A 396 -13.23 -10.27 6.32
C HIS A 396 -13.05 -9.16 5.28
N SER A 397 -11.86 -8.55 5.23
CA SER A 397 -11.50 -7.57 4.21
C SER A 397 -11.55 -8.16 2.79
N ILE A 398 -11.01 -9.38 2.61
CA ILE A 398 -11.14 -10.13 1.35
C ILE A 398 -12.63 -10.39 1.05
N GLY A 399 -13.43 -10.73 2.04
CA GLY A 399 -14.88 -10.94 1.90
C GLY A 399 -15.63 -9.70 1.42
N ILE A 400 -15.26 -8.49 1.86
CA ILE A 400 -15.83 -7.22 1.36
C ILE A 400 -15.53 -7.08 -0.13
N ILE A 401 -14.27 -7.27 -0.53
CA ILE A 401 -13.86 -7.18 -1.93
C ILE A 401 -14.54 -8.26 -2.78
N ASP A 402 -14.67 -9.49 -2.27
CA ASP A 402 -15.38 -10.57 -2.98
C ASP A 402 -16.88 -10.29 -3.14
N ASN A 403 -17.53 -9.71 -2.13
CA ASN A 403 -18.93 -9.32 -2.20
C ASN A 403 -19.16 -8.15 -3.17
N ALA A 404 -18.20 -7.23 -3.27
CA ALA A 404 -18.22 -6.10 -4.18
C ALA A 404 -17.64 -6.42 -5.58
N LYS A 405 -17.36 -7.68 -5.87
CA LYS A 405 -16.64 -8.12 -7.08
C LYS A 405 -17.29 -7.65 -8.37
N GLU A 406 -18.62 -7.65 -8.39
CA GLU A 406 -19.39 -7.20 -9.56
C GLU A 406 -19.28 -5.68 -9.75
N GLN A 407 -19.42 -4.91 -8.66
CA GLN A 407 -19.27 -3.45 -8.67
C GLN A 407 -17.83 -3.04 -9.07
N ILE A 408 -16.83 -3.73 -8.52
CA ILE A 408 -15.43 -3.52 -8.88
C ILE A 408 -15.21 -3.81 -10.38
N ARG A 409 -15.81 -4.89 -10.88
CA ARG A 409 -15.72 -5.25 -12.31
C ARG A 409 -16.36 -4.19 -13.19
N GLU A 410 -17.59 -3.75 -12.86
CA GLU A 410 -18.29 -2.71 -13.61
C GLU A 410 -17.51 -1.38 -13.64
N LEU A 411 -17.06 -0.90 -12.48
CA LEU A 411 -16.27 0.34 -12.39
C LEU A 411 -14.98 0.23 -13.19
N ARG A 412 -14.31 -0.94 -13.14
CA ARG A 412 -13.10 -1.19 -13.92
C ARG A 412 -13.35 -1.19 -15.43
N GLU A 413 -14.46 -1.80 -15.89
CA GLU A 413 -14.86 -1.79 -17.31
C GLU A 413 -15.16 -0.36 -17.79
N LEU A 414 -15.80 0.45 -16.94
CA LEU A 414 -16.06 1.87 -17.21
C LEU A 414 -14.77 2.70 -17.31
N LEU A 415 -13.73 2.36 -16.54
CA LEU A 415 -12.41 3.00 -16.59
C LEU A 415 -11.53 2.48 -17.72
N ALA A 416 -11.85 1.36 -18.39
CA ALA A 416 -11.04 0.79 -19.47
C ALA A 416 -10.90 1.76 -20.66
N ILE A 417 -9.67 1.81 -21.23
CA ILE A 417 -9.30 2.66 -22.38
C ILE A 417 -9.41 1.84 -23.66
#